data_ac3f0f66247b0d7c9f74802ff5a760fb
#
_entry.id   ac3f0f66247b0d7c9f74802ff5a760fb
#
_cell.length_a   1.000
_cell.length_b   1.000
_cell.length_c   1.000
_cell.angle_alpha   90.00
_cell.angle_beta   90.00
_cell.angle_gamma   90.00
#
_symmetry.space_group_name_H-M   'P 1'
#
loop_
_entity.id
_entity.type
_entity.pdbx_description
1 polymer ?
#
loop_
_entity_poly.entity_id
_entity_poly.type
_entity_poly.pdbx_seq_one_letter_code
_entity_poly.pdbx_strand_id
1 'polypeptide(L)'
;MILNTLHEEVDLVYRRTVKKKQSTQKHSTALEPVASKDPYAAYPPPSINDDSSDDEIDAREVQRPQSPDQNEWLEVGQKGKTSLTRTSGNTDSESPITRMFDGKLRSTLSCPGTKTSIMLEPYRSLPLDIQPLHIHTIEDALRQITEPEIISGVWSHQRNAPVDATKQVCIEALPPVLVLHLKRFVFDGTYGVQISTKPIHFGMTLDLPQDILSQPCRRVSTFNKYALFGVVYHHGRLATGGHYTVAVRRQDNSGWIHIDDTCVSPIPAEQVVSSALGNKLDMGQAYLLFYQRLEQ
;
A
#
# COMPACT_ATOMS: atom_id res chain seq x y z
N MET A 1 10.95 -4.46 -0.64
CA MET A 1 11.53 -5.50 0.21
C MET A 1 12.05 -4.92 1.53
N ILE A 2 13.03 -3.99 1.55
CA ILE A 2 13.61 -3.42 2.79
C ILE A 2 12.55 -2.83 3.74
N LEU A 3 11.64 -1.99 3.25
CA LEU A 3 10.58 -1.38 4.08
C LEU A 3 9.61 -2.43 4.66
N ASN A 4 9.35 -3.53 3.95
CA ASN A 4 8.52 -4.61 4.47
C ASN A 4 9.22 -5.37 5.60
N THR A 5 10.52 -5.66 5.44
CA THR A 5 11.33 -6.31 6.49
C THR A 5 11.42 -5.44 7.73
N LEU A 6 11.69 -4.12 7.57
CA LEU A 6 11.68 -3.17 8.69
C LEU A 6 10.31 -3.09 9.37
N HIS A 7 9.23 -3.15 8.61
CA HIS A 7 7.88 -3.18 9.18
C HIS A 7 7.66 -4.42 10.05
N GLU A 8 8.02 -5.61 9.56
CA GLU A 8 7.89 -6.86 10.30
C GLU A 8 8.71 -6.84 11.61
N GLU A 9 9.94 -6.34 11.57
CA GLU A 9 10.79 -6.22 12.76
C GLU A 9 10.22 -5.24 13.78
N VAL A 10 9.76 -4.05 13.32
CA VAL A 10 9.17 -3.04 14.22
C VAL A 10 7.85 -3.54 14.81
N ASP A 11 7.02 -4.24 14.04
CA ASP A 11 5.76 -4.82 14.52
C ASP A 11 6.02 -5.89 15.60
N LEU A 12 7.03 -6.75 15.41
CA LEU A 12 7.45 -7.73 16.42
C LEU A 12 7.88 -7.08 17.74
N VAL A 13 8.66 -6.00 17.67
CA VAL A 13 9.10 -5.24 18.85
C VAL A 13 7.91 -4.56 19.54
N TYR A 14 7.03 -3.94 18.76
CA TYR A 14 5.83 -3.29 19.28
C TYR A 14 4.91 -4.27 20.01
N ARG A 15 4.58 -5.40 19.39
CA ARG A 15 3.75 -6.46 20.02
C ARG A 15 4.36 -7.00 21.32
N ARG A 16 5.70 -7.17 21.37
CA ARG A 16 6.41 -7.57 22.59
C ARG A 16 6.28 -6.52 23.70
N THR A 17 6.40 -5.23 23.34
CA THR A 17 6.32 -4.12 24.30
C THR A 17 4.90 -3.94 24.85
N VAL A 18 3.87 -4.08 24.00
CA VAL A 18 2.46 -4.00 24.42
C VAL A 18 2.11 -5.17 25.35
N LYS A 19 2.52 -6.41 25.01
CA LYS A 19 2.32 -7.57 25.89
C LYS A 19 3.00 -7.38 27.26
N LYS A 20 4.21 -6.82 27.28
CA LYS A 20 4.94 -6.53 28.53
C LYS A 20 4.22 -5.48 29.39
N LYS A 21 3.68 -4.41 28.80
CA LYS A 21 2.89 -3.41 29.52
C LYS A 21 1.59 -3.98 30.08
N GLN A 22 0.88 -4.84 29.34
CA GLN A 22 -0.33 -5.49 29.82
C GLN A 22 -0.08 -6.49 30.95
N SER A 23 1.05 -7.21 30.93
CA SER A 23 1.45 -8.10 32.02
C SER A 23 1.82 -7.33 33.29
N THR A 24 2.47 -6.17 33.16
CA THR A 24 2.84 -5.31 34.31
C THR A 24 1.60 -4.66 34.93
N GLN A 25 0.59 -4.32 34.12
CA GLN A 25 -0.66 -3.73 34.62
C GLN A 25 -1.56 -4.75 35.33
N LYS A 26 -1.49 -6.04 34.96
CA LYS A 26 -2.18 -7.13 35.69
C LYS A 26 -1.58 -7.46 37.05
N HIS A 27 -0.34 -7.10 37.29
CA HIS A 27 0.32 -7.36 38.59
C HIS A 27 0.13 -6.23 39.61
N SER A 28 -0.34 -5.05 39.21
CA SER A 28 -0.53 -3.90 40.11
C SER A 28 -1.97 -3.75 40.64
N THR A 29 -2.91 -4.64 40.27
CA THR A 29 -4.32 -4.57 40.66
C THR A 29 -4.78 -5.78 41.50
N ALA A 30 -3.86 -6.47 42.19
CA ALA A 30 -4.22 -7.50 43.19
C ALA A 30 -4.31 -6.85 44.55
N LEU A 31 -5.39 -6.13 44.82
CA LEU A 31 -5.88 -5.89 46.18
C LEU A 31 -6.94 -6.97 46.45
N GLU A 32 -6.76 -7.70 47.54
CA GLU A 32 -7.57 -8.84 47.97
C GLU A 32 -9.05 -8.42 48.15
N PRO A 33 -10.02 -9.22 47.68
CA PRO A 33 -11.43 -9.05 48.10
C PRO A 33 -11.69 -9.86 49.36
N VAL A 34 -12.17 -9.13 50.37
CA VAL A 34 -12.76 -9.62 51.59
C VAL A 34 -13.90 -10.60 51.30
N ALA A 35 -13.89 -11.75 51.99
CA ALA A 35 -14.86 -12.81 51.91
C ALA A 35 -16.28 -12.34 52.29
N SER A 36 -17.26 -12.49 51.40
CA SER A 36 -18.69 -12.55 51.72
C SER A 36 -19.19 -13.96 51.44
N LYS A 37 -19.70 -14.60 52.47
CA LYS A 37 -20.33 -15.92 52.46
C LYS A 37 -21.73 -15.82 51.87
N ASP A 38 -22.01 -16.46 50.75
CA ASP A 38 -23.33 -16.76 50.27
C ASP A 38 -23.65 -18.26 50.38
N PRO A 39 -24.78 -18.63 51.01
CA PRO A 39 -25.08 -20.03 51.38
C PRO A 39 -26.12 -20.66 50.43
N TYR A 40 -25.92 -20.66 49.10
CA TYR A 40 -26.74 -21.47 48.20
C TYR A 40 -25.93 -21.95 46.98
N ALA A 41 -25.19 -23.03 47.21
CA ALA A 41 -24.61 -23.81 46.13
C ALA A 41 -24.82 -25.31 46.41
N ALA A 42 -25.87 -25.85 45.86
CA ALA A 42 -26.02 -27.28 45.66
C ALA A 42 -27.12 -27.56 44.66
N TYR A 43 -26.75 -27.98 43.43
CA TYR A 43 -27.43 -29.04 42.67
C TYR A 43 -26.65 -29.29 41.34
N PRO A 44 -26.19 -30.53 41.09
CA PRO A 44 -25.61 -30.94 39.84
C PRO A 44 -26.72 -31.26 38.81
N PRO A 45 -26.46 -31.07 37.49
CA PRO A 45 -27.43 -31.45 36.46
C PRO A 45 -27.42 -32.96 36.19
N PRO A 46 -28.57 -33.55 35.77
CA PRO A 46 -28.69 -35.00 35.55
C PRO A 46 -28.05 -35.40 34.20
N SER A 47 -27.43 -36.56 34.22
CA SER A 47 -26.96 -37.33 33.07
C SER A 47 -28.15 -37.96 32.34
N ILE A 48 -28.20 -37.85 31.00
CA ILE A 48 -29.13 -38.60 30.14
C ILE A 48 -28.28 -39.52 29.25
N ASN A 49 -28.62 -40.82 29.38
CA ASN A 49 -28.03 -41.92 28.63
C ASN A 49 -28.50 -41.98 27.18
N ASP A 50 -27.63 -42.61 26.35
CA ASP A 50 -27.89 -43.11 25.00
C ASP A 50 -29.14 -43.99 24.92
N ASP A 51 -29.89 -43.82 23.81
CA ASP A 51 -30.37 -45.00 23.08
C ASP A 51 -30.60 -44.67 21.59
N SER A 52 -30.25 -45.66 20.78
CA SER A 52 -30.18 -45.74 19.35
C SER A 52 -31.55 -45.81 18.67
N SER A 53 -31.69 -45.17 17.51
CA SER A 53 -32.38 -45.82 16.34
C SER A 53 -32.17 -44.98 15.06
N ASP A 54 -31.75 -45.69 14.02
CA ASP A 54 -31.60 -45.25 12.63
C ASP A 54 -32.92 -44.78 12.02
N ASP A 55 -32.87 -43.59 11.35
CA ASP A 55 -33.77 -43.26 10.24
C ASP A 55 -33.08 -42.30 9.29
N GLU A 56 -32.77 -42.77 8.06
CA GLU A 56 -32.33 -41.98 6.91
C GLU A 56 -33.42 -40.98 6.53
N ILE A 57 -33.12 -39.69 6.61
CA ILE A 57 -33.89 -38.64 5.96
C ILE A 57 -32.94 -37.77 5.13
N ASP A 58 -33.17 -37.82 3.83
CA ASP A 58 -32.66 -37.04 2.72
C ASP A 58 -32.47 -35.55 3.09
N ALA A 59 -31.28 -35.14 3.40
CA ALA A 59 -30.92 -33.74 3.73
C ALA A 59 -30.70 -32.95 2.45
N ARG A 60 -31.74 -32.31 1.93
CA ARG A 60 -31.61 -31.16 1.04
C ARG A 60 -30.89 -30.09 1.80
N GLU A 61 -29.65 -29.85 1.42
CA GLU A 61 -28.74 -28.82 1.93
C GLU A 61 -29.34 -27.44 1.64
N VAL A 62 -30.07 -26.90 2.61
CA VAL A 62 -30.45 -25.49 2.62
C VAL A 62 -29.20 -24.69 2.93
N GLN A 63 -28.58 -24.14 1.89
CA GLN A 63 -27.49 -23.19 2.02
C GLN A 63 -27.96 -22.01 2.89
N ARG A 64 -27.46 -21.95 4.13
CA ARG A 64 -27.57 -20.76 4.96
C ARG A 64 -26.89 -19.61 4.23
N PRO A 65 -27.49 -18.41 4.16
CA PRO A 65 -26.82 -17.24 3.64
C PRO A 65 -25.56 -17.02 4.48
N GLN A 66 -24.40 -17.08 3.82
CA GLN A 66 -23.12 -16.75 4.44
C GLN A 66 -23.22 -15.31 4.97
N SER A 67 -22.88 -15.12 6.24
CA SER A 67 -22.76 -13.79 6.83
C SER A 67 -21.74 -12.99 5.98
N PRO A 68 -22.03 -11.69 5.69
CA PRO A 68 -21.09 -10.86 4.93
C PRO A 68 -19.73 -10.87 5.61
N ASP A 69 -18.69 -11.07 4.79
CA ASP A 69 -17.30 -11.06 5.23
C ASP A 69 -17.05 -9.74 5.98
N GLN A 70 -16.45 -9.78 7.17
CA GLN A 70 -16.28 -8.59 8.06
C GLN A 70 -15.51 -7.43 7.43
N ASN A 71 -14.93 -7.63 6.25
CA ASN A 71 -14.19 -6.63 5.47
C ASN A 71 -14.97 -6.05 4.28
N GLU A 72 -16.29 -6.29 4.20
CA GLU A 72 -17.12 -5.85 3.08
C GLU A 72 -18.03 -4.69 3.50
N TRP A 73 -17.80 -3.49 2.93
CA TRP A 73 -18.58 -2.29 3.19
C TRP A 73 -19.38 -1.88 1.97
N LEU A 74 -20.66 -1.58 2.16
CA LEU A 74 -21.53 -1.02 1.13
C LEU A 74 -21.41 0.52 1.15
N GLU A 75 -20.72 1.08 0.18
CA GLU A 75 -20.65 2.53 -0.02
C GLU A 75 -21.81 2.99 -0.91
N VAL A 76 -22.61 3.92 -0.41
CA VAL A 76 -23.72 4.53 -1.17
C VAL A 76 -23.20 5.80 -1.84
N GLY A 77 -23.02 5.77 -3.15
CA GLY A 77 -22.60 6.93 -3.93
C GLY A 77 -23.71 7.97 -4.10
N GLN A 78 -23.34 9.17 -4.58
CA GLN A 78 -24.18 10.38 -4.73
C GLN A 78 -25.48 10.23 -5.54
N LYS A 79 -25.74 9.09 -6.19
CA LYS A 79 -26.97 8.80 -6.97
C LYS A 79 -27.67 7.53 -6.53
N GLY A 80 -27.49 7.10 -5.27
CA GLY A 80 -28.11 5.87 -4.75
C GLY A 80 -27.55 4.58 -5.37
N LYS A 81 -26.45 4.64 -6.13
CA LYS A 81 -25.73 3.46 -6.63
C LYS A 81 -24.89 2.89 -5.50
N THR A 82 -25.22 1.70 -5.07
CA THR A 82 -24.43 0.95 -4.09
C THR A 82 -23.21 0.36 -4.78
N SER A 83 -22.02 0.58 -4.22
CA SER A 83 -20.78 -0.09 -4.59
C SER A 83 -20.35 -1.04 -3.48
N LEU A 84 -19.70 -2.12 -3.86
CA LEU A 84 -19.14 -3.09 -2.94
C LEU A 84 -17.66 -2.73 -2.72
N THR A 85 -17.33 -2.29 -1.51
CA THR A 85 -15.94 -1.92 -1.17
C THR A 85 -15.31 -3.03 -0.33
N ARG A 86 -14.16 -3.53 -0.76
CA ARG A 86 -13.33 -4.51 -0.06
C ARG A 86 -11.97 -3.90 0.23
N THR A 87 -11.37 -4.25 1.36
CA THR A 87 -9.99 -3.87 1.69
C THR A 87 -9.11 -5.11 1.57
N SER A 88 -8.06 -5.03 0.75
CA SER A 88 -7.05 -6.07 0.61
C SER A 88 -5.93 -5.83 1.62
N GLY A 89 -5.45 -6.92 2.22
CA GLY A 89 -4.31 -6.89 3.16
C GLY A 89 -4.72 -6.83 4.64
N ASN A 90 -3.81 -7.25 5.49
CA ASN A 90 -3.99 -7.24 6.95
C ASN A 90 -3.80 -5.80 7.44
N THR A 91 -4.90 -5.08 7.66
CA THR A 91 -4.90 -3.67 8.09
C THR A 91 -4.69 -3.49 9.60
N ASP A 92 -4.49 -4.58 10.34
CA ASP A 92 -4.60 -4.58 11.80
C ASP A 92 -3.31 -4.26 12.56
N SER A 93 -2.17 -4.12 11.91
CA SER A 93 -0.93 -3.73 12.60
C SER A 93 -0.50 -2.32 12.24
N GLU A 94 -0.95 -1.36 13.03
CA GLU A 94 -0.45 -0.01 12.95
C GLU A 94 0.95 0.07 13.58
N SER A 95 1.96 0.35 12.76
CA SER A 95 3.34 0.55 13.18
C SER A 95 3.83 1.96 12.82
N PRO A 96 4.92 2.46 13.39
CA PRO A 96 5.53 3.71 12.96
C PRO A 96 5.85 3.73 11.45
N ILE A 97 6.22 2.58 10.87
CA ILE A 97 6.51 2.45 9.44
C ILE A 97 5.24 2.61 8.61
N THR A 98 4.13 1.93 8.98
CA THR A 98 2.86 2.06 8.26
C THR A 98 2.33 3.48 8.33
N ARG A 99 2.41 4.14 9.49
CA ARG A 99 1.99 5.54 9.64
C ARG A 99 2.78 6.51 8.77
N MET A 100 4.05 6.23 8.53
CA MET A 100 4.94 7.10 7.78
C MET A 100 4.86 6.87 6.26
N PHE A 101 4.78 5.62 5.83
CA PHE A 101 4.96 5.23 4.43
C PHE A 101 3.71 4.67 3.74
N ASP A 102 2.68 4.21 4.50
CA ASP A 102 1.54 3.57 3.87
C ASP A 102 0.55 4.59 3.32
N GLY A 103 0.33 4.51 2.01
CA GLY A 103 -0.80 5.09 1.32
C GLY A 103 -1.81 4.02 0.94
N LYS A 104 -2.90 4.40 0.26
CA LYS A 104 -3.92 3.48 -0.26
C LYS A 104 -4.24 3.81 -1.72
N LEU A 105 -4.37 2.77 -2.53
CA LEU A 105 -4.93 2.84 -3.87
C LEU A 105 -6.38 2.37 -3.83
N ARG A 106 -7.23 3.01 -4.62
CA ARG A 106 -8.60 2.60 -4.91
C ARG A 106 -8.64 2.03 -6.31
N SER A 107 -8.83 0.73 -6.43
CA SER A 107 -9.09 0.05 -7.70
C SER A 107 -10.59 -0.10 -7.90
N THR A 108 -11.13 0.45 -8.96
CA THR A 108 -12.55 0.43 -9.29
C THR A 108 -12.77 -0.39 -10.54
N LEU A 109 -13.57 -1.46 -10.45
CA LEU A 109 -13.97 -2.30 -11.57
C LEU A 109 -15.45 -2.07 -11.87
N SER A 110 -15.73 -1.58 -13.07
CA SER A 110 -17.09 -1.30 -13.55
C SER A 110 -17.44 -2.21 -14.73
N CYS A 111 -18.43 -3.08 -14.54
CA CYS A 111 -18.96 -3.93 -15.59
C CYS A 111 -20.38 -3.48 -15.95
N PRO A 112 -20.75 -3.47 -17.25
CA PRO A 112 -22.11 -3.16 -17.68
C PRO A 112 -23.14 -4.08 -17.03
N GLY A 113 -24.13 -3.49 -16.36
CA GLY A 113 -25.24 -4.22 -15.74
C GLY A 113 -24.94 -4.76 -14.34
N THR A 114 -23.74 -4.58 -13.78
CA THR A 114 -23.41 -5.01 -12.42
C THR A 114 -23.11 -3.83 -11.50
N LYS A 115 -23.10 -4.08 -10.19
CA LYS A 115 -22.60 -3.09 -9.22
C LYS A 115 -21.11 -2.90 -9.40
N THR A 116 -20.65 -1.66 -9.29
CA THR A 116 -19.22 -1.33 -9.31
C THR A 116 -18.54 -1.97 -8.10
N SER A 117 -17.46 -2.71 -8.34
CA SER A 117 -16.60 -3.27 -7.30
C SER A 117 -15.45 -2.31 -7.01
N ILE A 118 -15.19 -2.04 -5.75
CA ILE A 118 -14.10 -1.20 -5.28
C ILE A 118 -13.19 -2.03 -4.38
N MET A 119 -11.90 -1.97 -4.63
CA MET A 119 -10.87 -2.60 -3.81
C MET A 119 -9.90 -1.52 -3.31
N LEU A 120 -9.64 -1.51 -2.01
CA LEU A 120 -8.65 -0.64 -1.38
C LEU A 120 -7.40 -1.48 -1.10
N GLU A 121 -6.27 -1.05 -1.65
CA GLU A 121 -4.98 -1.75 -1.53
C GLU A 121 -3.95 -0.83 -0.88
N PRO A 122 -3.30 -1.24 0.23
CA PRO A 122 -2.22 -0.47 0.82
C PRO A 122 -0.97 -0.51 -0.06
N TYR A 123 -0.22 0.58 -0.10
CA TYR A 123 1.10 0.63 -0.73
C TYR A 123 2.09 1.38 0.15
N ARG A 124 3.37 0.97 0.16
CA ARG A 124 4.50 1.63 0.83
C ARG A 124 5.45 2.29 -0.14
N SER A 125 5.54 1.75 -1.32
CA SER A 125 6.19 2.36 -2.46
C SER A 125 5.27 2.25 -3.66
N LEU A 126 5.15 3.33 -4.42
CA LEU A 126 4.31 3.37 -5.62
C LEU A 126 5.17 3.04 -6.83
N PRO A 127 4.99 1.87 -7.46
CA PRO A 127 5.74 1.50 -8.64
C PRO A 127 5.24 2.27 -9.86
N LEU A 128 6.15 2.98 -10.54
CA LEU A 128 5.88 3.77 -11.73
C LEU A 128 6.41 3.04 -12.97
N ASP A 129 5.54 2.73 -13.91
CA ASP A 129 5.96 2.25 -15.22
C ASP A 129 6.48 3.43 -16.05
N ILE A 130 7.74 3.35 -16.43
CA ILE A 130 8.43 4.39 -17.18
C ILE A 130 8.72 3.96 -18.63
N GLN A 131 8.28 2.76 -19.05
CA GLN A 131 8.62 2.21 -20.37
C GLN A 131 7.88 2.89 -21.52
N PRO A 132 6.57 3.25 -21.41
CA PRO A 132 5.84 3.87 -22.51
C PRO A 132 6.54 5.13 -23.04
N LEU A 133 6.59 5.30 -24.35
CA LEU A 133 7.38 6.36 -25.02
C LEU A 133 6.97 7.78 -24.60
N HIS A 134 5.70 8.00 -24.28
CA HIS A 134 5.15 9.31 -23.89
C HIS A 134 5.47 9.69 -22.42
N ILE A 135 5.99 8.76 -21.62
CA ILE A 135 6.38 9.04 -20.23
C ILE A 135 7.76 9.68 -20.22
N HIS A 136 7.85 10.93 -19.80
CA HIS A 136 9.10 11.68 -19.68
C HIS A 136 9.33 12.20 -18.25
N THR A 137 8.27 12.32 -17.48
CA THR A 137 8.30 12.84 -16.10
C THR A 137 7.64 11.85 -15.12
N ILE A 138 7.88 12.04 -13.82
CA ILE A 138 7.18 11.25 -12.80
C ILE A 138 5.69 11.59 -12.75
N GLU A 139 5.30 12.82 -13.10
CA GLU A 139 3.92 13.24 -13.21
C GLU A 139 3.19 12.51 -14.34
N ASP A 140 3.84 12.30 -15.49
CA ASP A 140 3.29 11.48 -16.59
C ASP A 140 3.06 10.04 -16.13
N ALA A 141 4.05 9.46 -15.45
CA ALA A 141 3.95 8.09 -14.94
C ALA A 141 2.86 7.94 -13.86
N LEU A 142 2.66 8.97 -13.03
CA LEU A 142 1.57 8.99 -12.04
C LEU A 142 0.20 9.05 -12.71
N ARG A 143 0.03 9.84 -13.77
CA ARG A 143 -1.21 9.87 -14.55
C ARG A 143 -1.46 8.54 -15.25
N GLN A 144 -0.43 7.91 -15.79
CA GLN A 144 -0.52 6.61 -16.45
C GLN A 144 -1.14 5.54 -15.55
N ILE A 145 -0.81 5.52 -14.24
CA ILE A 145 -1.40 4.56 -13.29
C ILE A 145 -2.92 4.74 -13.19
N THR A 146 -3.41 5.96 -13.37
CA THR A 146 -4.82 6.31 -13.18
C THR A 146 -5.64 6.29 -14.46
N GLU A 147 -5.02 6.02 -15.61
CA GLU A 147 -5.73 5.84 -16.86
C GLU A 147 -6.66 4.63 -16.80
N PRO A 148 -7.92 4.77 -17.27
CA PRO A 148 -8.83 3.65 -17.32
C PRO A 148 -8.35 2.56 -18.28
N GLU A 149 -8.36 1.33 -17.83
CA GLU A 149 -8.00 0.14 -18.60
C GLU A 149 -9.25 -0.68 -18.92
N ILE A 150 -9.38 -1.12 -20.18
CA ILE A 150 -10.45 -2.02 -20.60
C ILE A 150 -9.97 -3.46 -20.45
N ILE A 151 -10.69 -4.24 -19.63
CA ILE A 151 -10.46 -5.66 -19.43
C ILE A 151 -11.55 -6.41 -20.18
N SER A 152 -11.18 -7.07 -21.28
CA SER A 152 -12.12 -7.84 -22.08
C SER A 152 -12.36 -9.24 -21.50
N GLY A 153 -13.58 -9.77 -21.72
CA GLY A 153 -13.91 -11.14 -21.36
C GLY A 153 -14.25 -11.39 -19.89
N VAL A 154 -14.56 -10.35 -19.13
CA VAL A 154 -15.03 -10.50 -17.73
C VAL A 154 -16.43 -11.11 -17.75
N TRP A 155 -16.63 -12.21 -17.01
CA TRP A 155 -17.92 -12.88 -16.96
C TRP A 155 -18.96 -12.06 -16.19
N SER A 156 -20.06 -11.70 -16.88
CA SER A 156 -21.20 -11.02 -16.25
C SER A 156 -22.30 -12.03 -15.92
N HIS A 157 -22.52 -12.26 -14.63
CA HIS A 157 -23.60 -13.16 -14.17
C HIS A 157 -24.99 -12.66 -14.55
N GLN A 158 -25.20 -11.33 -14.65
CA GLN A 158 -26.49 -10.77 -15.07
C GLN A 158 -26.78 -11.00 -16.56
N ARG A 159 -25.76 -10.90 -17.40
CA ARG A 159 -25.88 -11.09 -18.86
C ARG A 159 -25.63 -12.51 -19.30
N ASN A 160 -25.12 -13.36 -18.38
CA ASN A 160 -24.67 -14.73 -18.64
C ASN A 160 -23.73 -14.81 -19.88
N ALA A 161 -22.86 -13.83 -20.01
CA ALA A 161 -21.93 -13.66 -21.14
C ALA A 161 -20.67 -12.90 -20.71
N PRO A 162 -19.53 -13.07 -21.42
CA PRO A 162 -18.36 -12.23 -21.25
C PRO A 162 -18.67 -10.79 -21.71
N VAL A 163 -18.21 -9.81 -20.95
CA VAL A 163 -18.37 -8.38 -21.22
C VAL A 163 -17.05 -7.65 -21.02
N ASP A 164 -16.91 -6.47 -21.61
CA ASP A 164 -15.78 -5.60 -21.32
C ASP A 164 -16.04 -4.83 -20.04
N ALA A 165 -15.09 -4.88 -19.12
CA ALA A 165 -15.09 -4.15 -17.88
C ALA A 165 -14.08 -3.01 -17.93
N THR A 166 -14.37 -1.89 -17.28
CA THR A 166 -13.43 -0.78 -17.13
C THR A 166 -12.83 -0.84 -15.73
N LYS A 167 -11.51 -0.95 -15.64
CA LYS A 167 -10.75 -0.84 -14.40
C LYS A 167 -10.09 0.52 -14.34
N GLN A 168 -10.20 1.20 -13.21
CA GLN A 168 -9.50 2.45 -12.95
C GLN A 168 -8.89 2.41 -11.56
N VAL A 169 -7.65 2.87 -11.45
CA VAL A 169 -6.93 3.01 -10.18
C VAL A 169 -6.79 4.50 -9.86
N CYS A 170 -7.02 4.89 -8.61
CA CYS A 170 -6.78 6.25 -8.12
C CYS A 170 -6.09 6.17 -6.76
N ILE A 171 -5.41 7.24 -6.37
CA ILE A 171 -4.85 7.34 -5.01
C ILE A 171 -5.96 7.70 -4.04
N GLU A 172 -6.19 6.85 -3.04
CA GLU A 172 -7.22 7.02 -2.01
C GLU A 172 -6.68 7.69 -0.75
N ALA A 173 -5.44 7.40 -0.37
CA ALA A 173 -4.79 8.02 0.77
C ALA A 173 -3.32 8.30 0.46
N LEU A 174 -2.88 9.48 0.84
CA LEU A 174 -1.52 9.97 0.65
C LEU A 174 -0.71 9.76 1.93
N PRO A 175 0.48 9.12 1.87
CA PRO A 175 1.35 8.94 3.03
C PRO A 175 2.09 10.24 3.38
N PRO A 176 2.57 10.41 4.64
CA PRO A 176 3.51 11.47 4.99
C PRO A 176 4.81 11.45 4.18
N VAL A 177 5.33 10.25 3.90
CA VAL A 177 6.49 10.02 3.04
C VAL A 177 6.06 9.18 1.84
N LEU A 178 6.09 9.78 0.66
CA LEU A 178 5.78 9.13 -0.61
C LEU A 178 7.06 8.58 -1.23
N VAL A 179 7.12 7.27 -1.41
CA VAL A 179 8.22 6.58 -2.09
C VAL A 179 7.77 6.21 -3.49
N LEU A 180 8.45 6.76 -4.51
CA LEU A 180 8.22 6.43 -5.90
C LEU A 180 9.30 5.48 -6.38
N HIS A 181 8.90 4.35 -6.96
CA HIS A 181 9.80 3.32 -7.48
C HIS A 181 9.72 3.30 -9.01
N LEU A 182 10.76 3.75 -9.68
CA LEU A 182 10.86 3.73 -11.13
C LEU A 182 11.15 2.30 -11.61
N LYS A 183 10.22 1.69 -12.35
CA LYS A 183 10.38 0.31 -12.87
C LYS A 183 11.42 0.27 -13.99
N ARG A 184 12.70 0.25 -13.63
CA ARG A 184 13.80 0.18 -14.58
C ARG A 184 14.15 -1.22 -15.02
N PHE A 185 13.89 -2.23 -14.19
CA PHE A 185 14.12 -3.63 -14.55
C PHE A 185 12.95 -4.15 -15.39
N VAL A 186 13.26 -4.47 -16.64
CA VAL A 186 12.31 -4.94 -17.65
C VAL A 186 12.73 -6.32 -18.10
N PHE A 187 11.80 -7.25 -18.20
CA PHE A 187 12.07 -8.58 -18.74
C PHE A 187 11.91 -8.54 -20.27
N ASP A 188 12.98 -8.87 -20.98
CA ASP A 188 12.96 -9.12 -22.43
C ASP A 188 13.04 -10.62 -22.66
N GLY A 189 12.12 -11.15 -23.46
CA GLY A 189 12.03 -12.60 -23.72
C GLY A 189 13.27 -13.20 -24.41
N THR A 190 14.10 -12.37 -25.07
CA THR A 190 15.29 -12.78 -25.78
C THR A 190 16.55 -12.60 -24.95
N TYR A 191 16.66 -11.49 -24.25
CA TYR A 191 17.87 -11.08 -23.54
C TYR A 191 17.78 -11.17 -22.01
N GLY A 192 16.64 -11.64 -21.49
CA GLY A 192 16.40 -11.73 -20.05
C GLY A 192 16.10 -10.38 -19.40
N VAL A 193 16.53 -10.19 -18.16
CA VAL A 193 16.28 -8.93 -17.44
C VAL A 193 17.23 -7.83 -17.94
N GLN A 194 16.65 -6.76 -18.47
CA GLN A 194 17.33 -5.56 -18.94
C GLN A 194 17.09 -4.38 -18.00
N ILE A 195 17.99 -3.41 -17.99
CA ILE A 195 17.79 -2.16 -17.25
C ILE A 195 17.46 -1.04 -18.23
N SER A 196 16.31 -0.41 -18.03
CA SER A 196 15.91 0.76 -18.79
C SER A 196 16.77 1.97 -18.35
N THR A 197 17.54 2.50 -19.31
CA THR A 197 18.34 3.72 -19.13
C THR A 197 17.56 4.99 -19.47
N LYS A 198 16.25 4.87 -19.73
CA LYS A 198 15.38 5.98 -20.10
C LYS A 198 15.46 7.11 -19.07
N PRO A 199 15.76 8.35 -19.50
CA PRO A 199 15.75 9.51 -18.63
C PRO A 199 14.32 9.82 -18.20
N ILE A 200 14.14 10.05 -16.91
CA ILE A 200 12.86 10.45 -16.30
C ILE A 200 13.09 11.68 -15.46
N HIS A 201 12.41 12.76 -15.78
CA HIS A 201 12.52 14.01 -15.05
C HIS A 201 11.71 13.97 -13.75
N PHE A 202 12.29 14.55 -12.71
CA PHE A 202 11.64 14.77 -11.42
C PHE A 202 12.16 16.07 -10.80
N GLY A 203 11.32 16.72 -10.01
CA GLY A 203 11.65 18.01 -9.39
C GLY A 203 12.02 17.88 -7.90
N MET A 204 12.60 18.95 -7.34
CA MET A 204 12.78 19.11 -5.89
C MET A 204 11.44 19.17 -5.15
N THR A 205 10.40 19.62 -5.83
CA THR A 205 9.02 19.61 -5.34
C THR A 205 8.15 18.83 -6.31
N LEU A 206 7.18 18.12 -5.76
CA LEU A 206 6.17 17.39 -6.50
C LEU A 206 4.79 17.90 -6.06
N ASP A 207 4.02 18.42 -6.99
CA ASP A 207 2.62 18.78 -6.80
C ASP A 207 1.76 17.70 -7.46
N LEU A 208 1.08 16.89 -6.64
CA LEU A 208 0.30 15.78 -7.16
C LEU A 208 -0.94 16.30 -7.89
N PRO A 209 -1.13 15.90 -9.16
CA PRO A 209 -2.30 16.30 -9.92
C PRO A 209 -3.60 15.83 -9.24
N GLN A 210 -4.64 16.67 -9.26
CA GLN A 210 -5.92 16.33 -8.62
C GLN A 210 -6.65 15.17 -9.34
N ASP A 211 -6.39 14.98 -10.61
CA ASP A 211 -7.00 13.93 -11.45
C ASP A 211 -6.58 12.52 -11.04
N ILE A 212 -5.38 12.34 -10.46
CA ILE A 212 -4.92 11.04 -9.97
C ILE A 212 -5.50 10.65 -8.60
N LEU A 213 -6.12 11.60 -7.89
CA LEU A 213 -6.71 11.38 -6.57
C LEU A 213 -8.16 10.91 -6.69
N SER A 214 -8.58 10.02 -5.81
CA SER A 214 -9.99 9.64 -5.69
C SER A 214 -10.85 10.80 -5.19
N GLN A 215 -12.17 10.75 -5.41
CA GLN A 215 -13.07 11.79 -4.89
C GLN A 215 -13.01 11.95 -3.36
N PRO A 216 -13.00 10.87 -2.55
CA PRO A 216 -12.82 10.99 -1.11
C PRO A 216 -11.49 11.65 -0.74
N CYS A 217 -10.40 11.24 -1.39
CA CYS A 217 -9.07 11.81 -1.15
C CYS A 217 -9.03 13.31 -1.43
N ARG A 218 -9.58 13.78 -2.55
CA ARG A 218 -9.65 15.22 -2.91
C ARG A 218 -10.37 16.07 -1.88
N ARG A 219 -11.38 15.52 -1.20
CA ARG A 219 -12.17 16.24 -0.19
C ARG A 219 -11.43 16.40 1.13
N VAL A 220 -10.57 15.46 1.47
CA VAL A 220 -9.85 15.40 2.74
C VAL A 220 -8.44 15.99 2.63
N SER A 221 -7.78 15.76 1.48
CA SER A 221 -6.40 16.19 1.27
C SER A 221 -6.35 17.65 0.82
N THR A 222 -6.12 18.54 1.77
CA THR A 222 -5.77 19.95 1.49
C THR A 222 -4.33 20.10 1.00
N PHE A 223 -3.47 19.09 1.28
CA PHE A 223 -2.03 19.14 1.01
C PHE A 223 -1.61 17.96 0.13
N ASN A 224 -1.34 18.27 -1.13
CA ASN A 224 -0.85 17.34 -2.15
C ASN A 224 0.56 17.69 -2.64
N LYS A 225 1.25 18.59 -1.93
CA LYS A 225 2.62 19.02 -2.25
C LYS A 225 3.64 18.27 -1.41
N TYR A 226 4.71 17.87 -2.07
CA TYR A 226 5.79 17.11 -1.50
C TYR A 226 7.14 17.75 -1.83
N ALA A 227 8.12 17.61 -0.94
CA ALA A 227 9.52 18.00 -1.16
C ALA A 227 10.41 16.77 -1.22
N LEU A 228 11.27 16.72 -2.22
CA LEU A 228 12.28 15.68 -2.37
C LEU A 228 13.30 15.79 -1.22
N PHE A 229 13.60 14.66 -0.59
CA PHE A 229 14.65 14.60 0.44
C PHE A 229 15.63 13.45 0.27
N GLY A 230 15.34 12.49 -0.62
CA GLY A 230 16.24 11.37 -0.87
C GLY A 230 16.05 10.80 -2.27
N VAL A 231 17.17 10.39 -2.89
CA VAL A 231 17.19 9.68 -4.17
C VAL A 231 18.15 8.53 -4.06
N VAL A 232 17.69 7.32 -4.38
CA VAL A 232 18.58 6.16 -4.58
C VAL A 232 18.83 6.03 -6.07
N TYR A 233 20.10 5.96 -6.43
CA TYR A 233 20.56 5.74 -7.81
C TYR A 233 21.03 4.31 -7.97
N HIS A 234 20.83 3.77 -9.16
CA HIS A 234 21.39 2.51 -9.60
C HIS A 234 22.44 2.77 -10.69
N HIS A 235 23.63 2.20 -10.52
CA HIS A 235 24.72 2.22 -11.48
C HIS A 235 24.85 0.85 -12.12
N GLY A 236 25.00 0.80 -13.43
CA GLY A 236 25.16 -0.44 -14.18
C GLY A 236 24.14 -0.61 -15.29
N ARG A 237 24.47 -1.50 -16.23
CA ARG A 237 23.63 -1.84 -17.38
C ARG A 237 23.03 -3.24 -17.29
N LEU A 238 23.53 -4.06 -16.38
CA LEU A 238 23.12 -5.44 -16.23
C LEU A 238 22.31 -5.62 -14.95
N ALA A 239 21.26 -6.40 -15.01
CA ALA A 239 20.43 -6.71 -13.85
C ALA A 239 21.12 -7.64 -12.83
N THR A 240 22.16 -8.36 -13.26
CA THR A 240 22.93 -9.31 -12.44
C THR A 240 24.07 -8.65 -11.66
N GLY A 241 24.31 -7.36 -11.87
CA GLY A 241 25.35 -6.61 -11.20
C GLY A 241 25.09 -5.13 -11.29
N GLY A 242 25.47 -4.40 -10.28
CA GLY A 242 25.30 -2.95 -10.22
C GLY A 242 25.72 -2.44 -8.86
N HIS A 243 25.70 -1.13 -8.74
CA HIS A 243 26.05 -0.44 -7.53
C HIS A 243 24.91 0.55 -7.19
N TYR A 244 24.69 0.81 -5.91
CA TYR A 244 23.70 1.78 -5.46
C TYR A 244 24.37 2.90 -4.70
N THR A 245 23.99 4.13 -5.02
CA THR A 245 24.37 5.32 -4.27
C THR A 245 23.15 6.10 -3.84
N VAL A 246 23.30 7.00 -2.89
CA VAL A 246 22.19 7.77 -2.35
C VAL A 246 22.54 9.25 -2.29
N ALA A 247 21.63 10.12 -2.73
CA ALA A 247 21.65 11.53 -2.39
C ALA A 247 20.59 11.83 -1.34
N VAL A 248 20.96 12.51 -0.25
CA VAL A 248 20.05 12.84 0.85
C VAL A 248 20.18 14.31 1.21
N ARG A 249 19.03 14.96 1.44
CA ARG A 249 18.97 16.32 1.97
C ARG A 249 19.31 16.31 3.46
N ARG A 250 20.20 17.18 3.90
CA ARG A 250 20.55 17.33 5.32
C ARG A 250 19.34 17.83 6.14
N GLN A 251 19.22 17.34 7.37
CA GLN A 251 18.12 17.71 8.26
C GLN A 251 18.10 19.20 8.62
N ASP A 252 19.30 19.83 8.66
CA ASP A 252 19.45 21.27 8.91
C ASP A 252 19.15 22.11 7.66
N ASN A 253 18.73 21.49 6.56
CA ASN A 253 18.50 22.11 5.25
C ASN A 253 19.73 22.83 4.65
N SER A 254 20.93 22.58 5.15
CA SER A 254 22.17 23.22 4.67
C SER A 254 22.66 22.69 3.31
N GLY A 255 21.94 21.74 2.70
CA GLY A 255 22.30 21.20 1.38
C GLY A 255 22.04 19.71 1.26
N TRP A 256 22.68 19.11 0.27
CA TRP A 256 22.60 17.69 -0.05
C TRP A 256 23.96 17.01 0.14
N ILE A 257 23.94 15.76 0.52
CA ILE A 257 25.08 14.87 0.57
C ILE A 257 24.86 13.67 -0.35
N HIS A 258 25.92 13.26 -1.02
CA HIS A 258 25.99 12.02 -1.80
C HIS A 258 26.75 10.98 -0.97
N ILE A 259 26.18 9.79 -0.87
CA ILE A 259 26.71 8.66 -0.11
C ILE A 259 26.96 7.54 -1.10
N ASP A 260 28.21 7.11 -1.17
CA ASP A 260 28.71 6.01 -1.98
C ASP A 260 29.51 5.08 -1.06
N ASP A 261 28.86 4.02 -0.59
CA ASP A 261 29.35 3.13 0.46
C ASP A 261 29.87 3.91 1.69
N THR A 262 31.19 4.01 1.86
CA THR A 262 31.84 4.72 2.97
C THR A 262 32.19 6.17 2.63
N CYS A 263 32.04 6.57 1.37
CA CYS A 263 32.35 7.92 0.91
C CYS A 263 31.14 8.83 1.05
N VAL A 264 31.28 9.94 1.76
CA VAL A 264 30.26 10.95 1.91
C VAL A 264 30.78 12.29 1.41
N SER A 265 30.10 12.90 0.44
CA SER A 265 30.49 14.16 -0.16
C SER A 265 29.33 15.12 -0.33
N PRO A 266 29.53 16.43 -0.21
CA PRO A 266 28.50 17.40 -0.52
C PRO A 266 28.18 17.38 -2.02
N ILE A 267 26.92 17.58 -2.37
CA ILE A 267 26.44 17.64 -3.76
C ILE A 267 25.48 18.83 -3.93
N PRO A 268 25.60 19.61 -5.02
CA PRO A 268 24.64 20.65 -5.35
C PRO A 268 23.25 20.08 -5.65
N ALA A 269 22.21 20.78 -5.23
CA ALA A 269 20.81 20.35 -5.44
C ALA A 269 20.48 20.15 -6.93
N GLU A 270 21.04 20.97 -7.81
CA GLU A 270 20.87 20.89 -9.26
C GLU A 270 21.40 19.55 -9.82
N GLN A 271 22.47 19.02 -9.24
CA GLN A 271 23.02 17.72 -9.67
C GLN A 271 22.11 16.57 -9.27
N VAL A 272 21.39 16.65 -8.13
CA VAL A 272 20.45 15.62 -7.70
C VAL A 272 19.35 15.41 -8.74
N VAL A 273 18.78 16.50 -9.27
CA VAL A 273 17.71 16.42 -10.28
C VAL A 273 18.25 16.29 -11.71
N SER A 274 19.42 16.79 -12.00
CA SER A 274 20.03 16.72 -13.35
C SER A 274 20.51 15.32 -13.72
N SER A 275 20.70 14.43 -12.75
CA SER A 275 20.95 13.01 -13.01
C SER A 275 19.84 12.36 -13.85
N ALA A 276 18.63 12.95 -13.85
CA ALA A 276 17.54 12.59 -14.74
C ALA A 276 17.89 12.81 -16.24
N LEU A 277 18.81 13.72 -16.54
CA LEU A 277 19.16 14.14 -17.91
C LEU A 277 20.33 13.37 -18.52
N GLY A 278 20.90 12.36 -17.81
CA GLY A 278 22.05 11.61 -18.32
C GLY A 278 23.32 12.46 -18.46
N ASN A 279 23.42 13.55 -17.71
CA ASN A 279 24.59 14.42 -17.74
C ASN A 279 25.83 13.76 -17.13
N LYS A 280 26.99 14.11 -17.67
CA LYS A 280 28.36 13.61 -17.56
C LYS A 280 28.94 13.31 -16.16
N LEU A 281 28.22 13.57 -15.09
CA LEU A 281 28.57 13.11 -13.76
C LEU A 281 27.89 11.76 -13.56
N ASP A 282 28.69 10.74 -13.35
CA ASP A 282 28.28 9.32 -13.26
C ASP A 282 27.46 9.03 -11.98
N MET A 283 26.37 9.80 -11.79
CA MET A 283 25.46 9.65 -10.62
C MET A 283 24.58 8.40 -10.72
N GLY A 284 24.68 7.64 -11.81
CA GLY A 284 23.76 6.53 -12.06
C GLY A 284 22.36 7.00 -12.45
N GLN A 285 21.42 6.08 -12.42
CA GLN A 285 20.02 6.34 -12.78
C GLN A 285 19.15 6.35 -11.54
N ALA A 286 18.33 7.39 -11.36
CA ALA A 286 17.37 7.44 -10.28
C ALA A 286 16.46 6.20 -10.29
N TYR A 287 16.39 5.51 -9.17
CA TYR A 287 15.67 4.26 -8.98
C TYR A 287 14.53 4.39 -7.98
N LEU A 288 14.81 4.98 -6.79
CA LEU A 288 13.81 5.33 -5.80
C LEU A 288 13.90 6.81 -5.50
N LEU A 289 12.73 7.46 -5.41
CA LEU A 289 12.58 8.85 -5.00
C LEU A 289 11.79 8.92 -3.71
N PHE A 290 12.30 9.68 -2.74
CA PHE A 290 11.68 9.88 -1.43
C PHE A 290 11.22 11.32 -1.30
N TYR A 291 9.90 11.50 -1.19
CA TYR A 291 9.24 12.78 -1.07
C TYR A 291 8.53 12.91 0.27
N GLN A 292 8.81 13.96 1.02
CA GLN A 292 8.12 14.29 2.27
C GLN A 292 6.99 15.26 1.99
N ARG A 293 5.80 14.98 2.53
CA ARG A 293 4.65 15.87 2.41
C ARG A 293 4.94 17.19 3.11
N LEU A 294 4.64 18.29 2.43
CA LEU A 294 4.75 19.64 2.99
C LEU A 294 3.48 19.93 3.81
N GLU A 295 3.68 20.25 5.09
CA GLU A 295 2.66 20.84 5.94
C GLU A 295 2.73 22.35 5.74
N GLN A 296 1.57 23.00 5.51
CA GLN A 296 1.50 24.47 5.50
C GLN A 296 1.25 24.99 6.90
#